data_cf29231603ae546d46fae27f56100b2f
#
_entry.id   cf29231603ae546d46fae27f56100b2f
#
_cell.length_a   1.000
_cell.length_b   1.000
_cell.length_c   1.000
_cell.angle_alpha   90.00
_cell.angle_beta   90.00
_cell.angle_gamma   90.00
#
_symmetry.space_group_name_H-M   'P 1'
#
loop_
_entity.id
_entity.type
_entity.pdbx_description
1 polymer ?
#
loop_
_entity_poly.entity_id
_entity_poly.type
_entity_poly.pdbx_seq_one_letter_code
_entity_poly.pdbx_strand_id
1 'polypeptide(L)'
;MEQVGGIGLAIALRAARDGANITIAAKTAEPHSKLPGTIYTAAKEIEEAGGQALPCIVDIRDDDKVQKAVDKTVNAFGGIDILINNASAISLTGTLQTPMKRFDLMHQINARGTYLCSQLCLSHLMKAKNPHVLNISPPLNTESHWFAPHTAYTIAKFNMSLCVLGMAGEFEKEGVAFNALWPKTTIDTAAIRNFYGTDDALRSRKPEIMADAAHVILTRSSRECSGNFYVDEEILRQEGIKDFSRYAVTPGMKDEELNPDFFI
;
A
#
# COMPACT_ATOMS: atom_id res chain seq x y z
N MET A 1 -8.61 -7.03 8.52
CA MET A 1 -8.31 -6.04 9.58
C MET A 1 -7.24 -5.13 9.01
N GLU A 2 -7.54 -3.86 8.90
CA GLU A 2 -6.55 -2.86 8.49
C GLU A 2 -5.62 -2.62 9.66
N GLN A 3 -4.33 -2.78 9.41
CA GLN A 3 -3.29 -2.60 10.42
C GLN A 3 -2.64 -1.24 10.23
N VAL A 4 -2.45 -0.51 11.32
CA VAL A 4 -1.52 0.62 11.36
C VAL A 4 -0.13 0.05 11.62
N GLY A 5 0.66 -0.08 10.57
CA GLY A 5 1.98 -0.73 10.60
C GLY A 5 2.32 -1.39 9.26
N GLY A 6 3.42 -2.12 9.19
CA GLY A 6 3.85 -2.80 7.97
C GLY A 6 4.20 -1.83 6.84
N ILE A 7 3.80 -2.18 5.61
CA ILE A 7 4.20 -1.45 4.39
C ILE A 7 3.80 0.03 4.43
N GLY A 8 2.53 0.32 4.79
CA GLY A 8 2.04 1.71 4.80
C GLY A 8 2.79 2.60 5.79
N LEU A 9 3.10 2.11 6.99
CA LEU A 9 3.89 2.86 7.97
C LEU A 9 5.34 3.04 7.50
N ALA A 10 5.96 2.02 6.93
CA ALA A 10 7.32 2.12 6.42
C ALA A 10 7.43 3.18 5.30
N ILE A 11 6.47 3.23 4.37
CA ILE A 11 6.38 4.28 3.34
C ILE A 11 6.22 5.66 3.99
N ALA A 12 5.34 5.78 4.99
CA ALA A 12 5.13 7.03 5.71
C ALA A 12 6.40 7.51 6.42
N LEU A 13 7.09 6.62 7.12
CA LEU A 13 8.36 6.94 7.81
C LEU A 13 9.47 7.33 6.82
N ARG A 14 9.52 6.69 5.64
CA ARG A 14 10.48 7.07 4.60
C ARG A 14 10.22 8.49 4.09
N ALA A 15 8.97 8.82 3.82
CA ALA A 15 8.57 10.17 3.40
C ALA A 15 8.76 11.22 4.52
N ALA A 16 8.50 10.86 5.77
CA ALA A 16 8.69 11.73 6.92
C ALA A 16 10.15 12.20 7.09
N ARG A 17 11.13 11.33 6.76
CA ARG A 17 12.56 11.68 6.78
C ARG A 17 12.91 12.80 5.78
N ASP A 18 12.11 12.96 4.74
CA ASP A 18 12.23 14.08 3.77
C ASP A 18 11.35 15.29 4.17
N GLY A 19 10.75 15.26 5.36
CA GLY A 19 9.94 16.36 5.89
C GLY A 19 8.49 16.36 5.41
N ALA A 20 7.94 15.24 4.92
CA ALA A 20 6.57 15.18 4.41
C ALA A 20 5.52 15.37 5.51
N ASN A 21 4.40 16.00 5.14
CA ASN A 21 3.17 16.07 5.92
C ASN A 21 2.32 14.83 5.62
N ILE A 22 1.91 14.08 6.63
CA ILE A 22 1.29 12.76 6.44
C ILE A 22 -0.03 12.63 7.18
N THR A 23 -1.09 12.36 6.45
CA THR A 23 -2.37 11.95 7.03
C THR A 23 -2.44 10.43 7.12
N ILE A 24 -2.68 9.91 8.33
CA ILE A 24 -2.83 8.49 8.59
C ILE A 24 -4.33 8.17 8.70
N ALA A 25 -4.88 7.55 7.66
CA ALA A 25 -6.29 7.19 7.60
C ALA A 25 -6.46 5.68 7.85
N ALA A 26 -6.87 5.30 9.06
CA ALA A 26 -7.12 3.90 9.42
C ALA A 26 -8.11 3.79 10.59
N LYS A 27 -8.64 2.58 10.84
CA LYS A 27 -9.63 2.33 11.90
C LYS A 27 -9.05 2.17 13.29
N THR A 28 -7.79 1.72 13.38
CA THR A 28 -7.19 1.28 14.65
C THR A 28 -6.76 2.48 15.49
N ALA A 29 -7.66 2.95 16.34
CA ALA A 29 -7.40 4.03 17.31
C ALA A 29 -6.99 3.49 18.69
N GLU A 30 -7.44 2.29 19.05
CA GLU A 30 -7.16 1.63 20.33
C GLU A 30 -6.20 0.45 20.13
N PRO A 31 -5.28 0.19 21.09
CA PRO A 31 -4.41 -0.97 21.04
C PRO A 31 -5.18 -2.29 20.92
N HIS A 32 -4.71 -3.20 20.10
CA HIS A 32 -5.30 -4.51 19.91
C HIS A 32 -4.26 -5.61 20.19
N SER A 33 -4.64 -6.67 20.90
CA SER A 33 -3.73 -7.73 21.33
C SER A 33 -2.99 -8.46 20.19
N LYS A 34 -3.57 -8.47 18.98
CA LYS A 34 -3.02 -9.14 17.79
C LYS A 34 -2.43 -8.20 16.75
N LEU A 35 -2.61 -6.90 16.91
CA LEU A 35 -2.17 -5.90 15.94
C LEU A 35 -1.46 -4.78 16.71
N PRO A 36 -0.13 -4.74 16.68
CA PRO A 36 0.62 -3.68 17.32
C PRO A 36 0.40 -2.35 16.59
N GLY A 37 0.36 -1.28 17.38
CA GLY A 37 0.25 0.08 16.86
C GLY A 37 -1.19 0.57 16.64
N THR A 38 -1.30 1.88 16.73
CA THR A 38 -2.52 2.66 16.45
C THR A 38 -2.16 3.81 15.52
N ILE A 39 -3.17 4.52 14.99
CA ILE A 39 -2.92 5.76 14.22
C ILE A 39 -2.14 6.79 15.04
N TYR A 40 -2.27 6.77 16.37
CA TYR A 40 -1.55 7.69 17.26
C TYR A 40 -0.10 7.30 17.49
N THR A 41 0.20 5.99 17.64
CA THR A 41 1.59 5.53 17.72
C THR A 41 2.32 5.77 16.41
N ALA A 42 1.67 5.53 15.26
CA ALA A 42 2.23 5.82 13.96
C ALA A 42 2.45 7.33 13.75
N ALA A 43 1.52 8.19 14.22
CA ALA A 43 1.70 9.64 14.16
C ALA A 43 2.97 10.08 14.92
N LYS A 44 3.16 9.55 16.13
CA LYS A 44 4.35 9.83 16.93
C LYS A 44 5.65 9.39 16.22
N GLU A 45 5.68 8.18 15.65
CA GLU A 45 6.83 7.68 14.90
C GLU A 45 7.15 8.56 13.67
N ILE A 46 6.13 9.06 12.96
CA ILE A 46 6.27 9.96 11.82
C ILE A 46 6.86 11.31 12.26
N GLU A 47 6.40 11.88 13.38
CA GLU A 47 6.93 13.11 13.92
C GLU A 47 8.38 12.95 14.41
N GLU A 48 8.70 11.83 15.06
CA GLU A 48 10.07 11.49 15.46
C GLU A 48 11.00 11.29 14.24
N ALA A 49 10.46 10.87 13.10
CA ALA A 49 11.21 10.73 11.85
C ALA A 49 11.43 12.06 11.10
N GLY A 50 10.81 13.18 11.53
CA GLY A 50 10.98 14.51 10.97
C GLY A 50 9.82 15.03 10.12
N GLY A 51 8.72 14.28 9.99
CA GLY A 51 7.49 14.70 9.32
C GLY A 51 6.50 15.39 10.25
N GLN A 52 5.35 15.78 9.69
CA GLN A 52 4.16 16.17 10.46
C GLN A 52 3.07 15.12 10.26
N ALA A 53 2.34 14.76 11.31
CA ALA A 53 1.34 13.71 11.25
C ALA A 53 -0.07 14.20 11.60
N LEU A 54 -1.06 13.76 10.83
CA LEU A 54 -2.48 13.99 11.08
C LEU A 54 -3.21 12.65 11.19
N PRO A 55 -3.46 12.13 12.40
CA PRO A 55 -4.21 10.88 12.57
C PRO A 55 -5.71 11.10 12.32
N CYS A 56 -6.31 10.28 11.46
CA CYS A 56 -7.72 10.28 11.13
C CYS A 56 -8.32 8.88 11.32
N ILE A 57 -9.35 8.75 12.18
CA ILE A 57 -10.07 7.50 12.35
C ILE A 57 -11.02 7.31 11.15
N VAL A 58 -10.66 6.40 10.25
CA VAL A 58 -11.38 6.17 8.99
C VAL A 58 -11.64 4.68 8.79
N ASP A 59 -12.89 4.32 8.56
CA ASP A 59 -13.22 3.09 7.85
C ASP A 59 -13.35 3.45 6.36
N ILE A 60 -12.49 2.88 5.53
CA ILE A 60 -12.44 3.16 4.07
C ILE A 60 -13.75 2.82 3.33
N ARG A 61 -14.66 2.07 3.98
CA ARG A 61 -15.98 1.75 3.46
C ARG A 61 -17.03 2.84 3.69
N ASP A 62 -16.70 3.82 4.52
CA ASP A 62 -17.57 4.92 4.95
C ASP A 62 -17.16 6.18 4.19
N ASP A 63 -17.98 6.56 3.20
CA ASP A 63 -17.72 7.67 2.30
C ASP A 63 -17.54 9.00 3.04
N ASP A 64 -18.41 9.24 4.03
CA ASP A 64 -18.38 10.48 4.81
C ASP A 64 -17.08 10.60 5.64
N LYS A 65 -16.59 9.46 6.18
CA LYS A 65 -15.33 9.47 6.93
C LYS A 65 -14.13 9.66 6.03
N VAL A 66 -14.13 9.07 4.83
CA VAL A 66 -13.08 9.30 3.84
C VAL A 66 -13.08 10.77 3.41
N GLN A 67 -14.25 11.33 3.06
CA GLN A 67 -14.37 12.74 2.69
C GLN A 67 -13.87 13.67 3.82
N LYS A 68 -14.29 13.43 5.06
CA LYS A 68 -13.83 14.20 6.21
C LYS A 68 -12.31 14.13 6.43
N ALA A 69 -11.68 12.99 6.13
CA ALA A 69 -10.23 12.88 6.22
C ALA A 69 -9.53 13.68 5.11
N VAL A 70 -10.07 13.67 3.88
CA VAL A 70 -9.60 14.51 2.77
C VAL A 70 -9.71 16.00 3.17
N ASP A 71 -10.87 16.43 3.64
CA ASP A 71 -11.09 17.84 4.05
C ASP A 71 -10.13 18.26 5.17
N LYS A 72 -9.93 17.40 6.19
CA LYS A 72 -8.97 17.66 7.27
C LYS A 72 -7.54 17.76 6.76
N THR A 73 -7.14 16.91 5.82
CA THR A 73 -5.81 16.95 5.20
C THR A 73 -5.59 18.27 4.48
N VAL A 74 -6.53 18.65 3.64
CA VAL A 74 -6.46 19.92 2.89
C VAL A 74 -6.44 21.12 3.81
N ASN A 75 -7.25 21.13 4.87
CA ASN A 75 -7.28 22.20 5.85
C ASN A 75 -5.97 22.30 6.65
N ALA A 76 -5.36 21.17 6.99
CA ALA A 76 -4.14 21.14 7.80
C ALA A 76 -2.88 21.44 6.96
N PHE A 77 -2.81 20.92 5.73
CA PHE A 77 -1.58 20.93 4.94
C PHE A 77 -1.69 21.71 3.61
N GLY A 78 -2.87 22.23 3.29
CA GLY A 78 -3.08 23.07 2.11
C GLY A 78 -3.41 22.34 0.81
N GLY A 79 -3.26 21.02 0.76
CA GLY A 79 -3.51 20.20 -0.43
C GLY A 79 -3.17 18.73 -0.24
N ILE A 80 -3.18 17.99 -1.34
CA ILE A 80 -2.77 16.58 -1.41
C ILE A 80 -1.91 16.42 -2.66
N ASP A 81 -0.66 16.00 -2.47
CA ASP A 81 0.28 15.72 -3.56
C ASP A 81 0.36 14.24 -3.87
N ILE A 82 0.18 13.38 -2.85
CA ILE A 82 0.37 11.94 -2.94
C ILE A 82 -0.75 11.21 -2.22
N LEU A 83 -1.30 10.19 -2.87
CA LEU A 83 -2.21 9.21 -2.26
C LEU A 83 -1.60 7.82 -2.29
N ILE A 84 -1.53 7.15 -1.13
CA ILE A 84 -1.11 5.75 -1.02
C ILE A 84 -2.31 4.88 -0.66
N ASN A 85 -2.77 4.06 -1.59
CA ASN A 85 -3.82 3.06 -1.36
C ASN A 85 -3.18 1.76 -0.85
N ASN A 86 -2.98 1.69 0.46
CA ASN A 86 -2.40 0.53 1.14
C ASN A 86 -3.45 -0.34 1.84
N ALA A 87 -4.62 0.21 2.16
CA ALA A 87 -5.67 -0.53 2.87
C ALA A 87 -6.07 -1.80 2.11
N SER A 88 -6.07 -2.94 2.80
CA SER A 88 -6.39 -4.23 2.18
C SER A 88 -7.05 -5.19 3.17
N ALA A 89 -7.97 -6.00 2.67
CA ALA A 89 -8.50 -7.18 3.35
C ALA A 89 -8.11 -8.43 2.59
N ILE A 90 -7.78 -9.50 3.33
CA ILE A 90 -7.32 -10.76 2.78
C ILE A 90 -8.12 -11.94 3.35
N SER A 91 -8.43 -12.91 2.50
CA SER A 91 -8.92 -14.25 2.86
C SER A 91 -8.46 -15.23 1.80
N LEU A 92 -7.51 -16.09 2.15
CA LEU A 92 -6.91 -17.07 1.26
C LEU A 92 -7.67 -18.39 1.31
N THR A 93 -8.94 -18.36 0.89
CA THR A 93 -9.83 -19.52 0.89
C THR A 93 -10.36 -19.78 -0.52
N GLY A 94 -10.54 -21.06 -0.86
CA GLY A 94 -11.16 -21.46 -2.12
C GLY A 94 -12.63 -21.02 -2.21
N THR A 95 -13.22 -21.14 -3.39
CA THR A 95 -14.57 -20.61 -3.68
C THR A 95 -15.63 -21.19 -2.74
N LEU A 96 -15.63 -22.50 -2.47
CA LEU A 96 -16.63 -23.13 -1.60
C LEU A 96 -16.49 -22.73 -0.12
N GLN A 97 -15.29 -22.35 0.33
CA GLN A 97 -14.99 -22.00 1.71
C GLN A 97 -15.05 -20.47 1.96
N THR A 98 -15.24 -19.67 0.93
CA THR A 98 -15.31 -18.23 1.06
C THR A 98 -16.75 -17.75 1.31
N PRO A 99 -17.13 -17.39 2.55
CA PRO A 99 -18.45 -16.82 2.80
C PRO A 99 -18.61 -15.49 2.08
N MET A 100 -19.81 -15.18 1.55
CA MET A 100 -20.09 -13.91 0.87
C MET A 100 -19.72 -12.69 1.71
N LYS A 101 -19.92 -12.74 3.04
CA LYS A 101 -19.47 -11.69 3.96
C LYS A 101 -17.96 -11.38 3.84
N ARG A 102 -17.12 -12.39 3.55
CA ARG A 102 -15.68 -12.21 3.34
C ARG A 102 -15.39 -11.68 1.94
N PHE A 103 -16.08 -12.19 0.94
CA PHE A 103 -16.04 -11.68 -0.42
C PHE A 103 -16.37 -10.18 -0.44
N ASP A 104 -17.53 -9.80 0.11
CA ASP A 104 -17.98 -8.41 0.18
C ASP A 104 -16.97 -7.51 0.91
N LEU A 105 -16.43 -7.98 2.05
CA LEU A 105 -15.44 -7.23 2.82
C LEU A 105 -14.19 -6.93 1.98
N MET A 106 -13.66 -7.94 1.27
CA MET A 106 -12.47 -7.76 0.42
C MET A 106 -12.75 -6.78 -0.72
N HIS A 107 -13.91 -6.90 -1.38
CA HIS A 107 -14.27 -5.99 -2.47
C HIS A 107 -14.56 -4.57 -1.99
N GLN A 108 -15.21 -4.40 -0.85
CA GLN A 108 -15.47 -3.09 -0.26
C GLN A 108 -14.19 -2.36 0.14
N ILE A 109 -13.20 -3.08 0.65
CA ILE A 109 -11.94 -2.46 1.09
C ILE A 109 -10.99 -2.30 -0.10
N ASN A 110 -10.65 -3.39 -0.81
CA ASN A 110 -9.61 -3.38 -1.83
C ASN A 110 -10.06 -2.64 -3.09
N ALA A 111 -11.21 -3.00 -3.65
CA ALA A 111 -11.71 -2.41 -4.90
C ALA A 111 -12.36 -1.03 -4.68
N ARG A 112 -13.50 -1.04 -3.95
CA ARG A 112 -14.28 0.17 -3.74
C ARG A 112 -13.52 1.24 -2.96
N GLY A 113 -12.80 0.84 -1.89
CA GLY A 113 -12.02 1.78 -1.09
C GLY A 113 -10.91 2.45 -1.89
N THR A 114 -10.17 1.70 -2.71
CA THR A 114 -9.15 2.28 -3.61
C THR A 114 -9.77 3.28 -4.59
N TYR A 115 -10.88 2.92 -5.23
CA TYR A 115 -11.59 3.81 -6.15
C TYR A 115 -12.07 5.08 -5.44
N LEU A 116 -12.75 4.94 -4.31
CA LEU A 116 -13.30 6.05 -3.51
C LEU A 116 -12.20 7.03 -3.06
N CYS A 117 -11.12 6.53 -2.47
CA CYS A 117 -10.02 7.39 -2.03
C CYS A 117 -9.39 8.14 -3.21
N SER A 118 -9.17 7.46 -4.35
CA SER A 118 -8.65 8.08 -5.55
C SER A 118 -9.60 9.17 -6.05
N GLN A 119 -10.91 8.88 -6.18
CA GLN A 119 -11.92 9.82 -6.63
C GLN A 119 -11.98 11.09 -5.77
N LEU A 120 -11.98 10.93 -4.45
CA LEU A 120 -12.10 12.08 -3.52
C LEU A 120 -10.81 12.92 -3.45
N CYS A 121 -9.64 12.32 -3.68
CA CYS A 121 -8.38 13.06 -3.70
C CYS A 121 -8.08 13.75 -5.04
N LEU A 122 -8.67 13.31 -6.16
CA LEU A 122 -8.32 13.75 -7.52
C LEU A 122 -8.38 15.26 -7.71
N SER A 123 -9.42 15.95 -7.23
CA SER A 123 -9.55 17.40 -7.37
C SER A 123 -8.43 18.20 -6.68
N HIS A 124 -7.75 17.59 -5.72
CA HIS A 124 -6.60 18.14 -5.01
C HIS A 124 -5.29 17.73 -5.69
N LEU A 125 -5.16 16.46 -6.08
CA LEU A 125 -4.01 15.94 -6.82
C LEU A 125 -3.77 16.70 -8.13
N MET A 126 -4.82 17.01 -8.89
CA MET A 126 -4.69 17.81 -10.12
C MET A 126 -4.13 19.23 -9.90
N LYS A 127 -4.08 19.73 -8.67
CA LYS A 127 -3.49 21.03 -8.32
C LYS A 127 -2.04 20.93 -7.86
N ALA A 128 -1.57 19.72 -7.60
CA ALA A 128 -0.21 19.47 -7.12
C ALA A 128 0.81 19.60 -8.26
N LYS A 129 2.06 19.86 -7.90
CA LYS A 129 3.15 19.99 -8.89
C LYS A 129 3.58 18.65 -9.44
N ASN A 130 3.59 17.61 -8.63
CA ASN A 130 4.03 16.27 -8.96
C ASN A 130 3.08 15.24 -8.33
N PRO A 131 1.83 15.12 -8.84
CA PRO A 131 0.80 14.31 -8.19
C PRO A 131 0.98 12.82 -8.47
N HIS A 132 0.95 12.00 -7.40
CA HIS A 132 1.03 10.55 -7.50
C HIS A 132 -0.07 9.84 -6.73
N VAL A 133 -0.61 8.79 -7.32
CA VAL A 133 -1.40 7.75 -6.67
C VAL A 133 -0.61 6.45 -6.76
N LEU A 134 -0.30 5.85 -5.61
CA LEU A 134 0.38 4.56 -5.54
C LEU A 134 -0.53 3.54 -4.89
N ASN A 135 -0.87 2.48 -5.62
CA ASN A 135 -1.64 1.36 -5.11
C ASN A 135 -0.69 0.22 -4.72
N ILE A 136 -0.82 -0.29 -3.50
CA ILE A 136 -0.11 -1.51 -3.10
C ILE A 136 -0.89 -2.70 -3.66
N SER A 137 -0.63 -3.00 -4.92
CA SER A 137 -1.37 -4.00 -5.70
C SER A 137 -0.47 -4.68 -6.75
N PRO A 138 -0.81 -5.93 -7.15
CA PRO A 138 0.08 -6.75 -7.98
C PRO A 138 0.11 -6.33 -9.44
N PRO A 139 1.13 -6.75 -10.20
CA PRO A 139 1.10 -6.77 -11.65
C PRO A 139 -0.11 -7.55 -12.16
N LEU A 140 -0.63 -7.18 -13.33
CA LEU A 140 -1.75 -7.88 -13.96
C LEU A 140 -1.24 -9.16 -14.65
N ASN A 141 -1.32 -10.26 -13.93
CA ASN A 141 -1.01 -11.61 -14.43
C ASN A 141 -2.29 -12.45 -14.41
N THR A 142 -2.78 -12.83 -15.59
CA THR A 142 -4.06 -13.56 -15.75
C THR A 142 -3.91 -15.06 -15.78
N GLU A 143 -2.76 -15.61 -15.41
CA GLU A 143 -2.56 -17.05 -15.35
C GLU A 143 -3.44 -17.70 -14.27
N SER A 144 -4.10 -18.81 -14.61
CA SER A 144 -5.13 -19.42 -13.78
C SER A 144 -4.61 -19.88 -12.41
N HIS A 145 -3.34 -20.23 -12.29
CA HIS A 145 -2.75 -20.69 -11.03
C HIS A 145 -2.75 -19.59 -9.94
N TRP A 146 -2.76 -18.31 -10.32
CA TRP A 146 -2.91 -17.18 -9.38
C TRP A 146 -4.34 -17.01 -8.88
N PHE A 147 -5.33 -17.51 -9.62
CA PHE A 147 -6.74 -17.39 -9.25
C PHE A 147 -7.25 -18.64 -8.50
N ALA A 148 -6.83 -19.83 -8.95
CA ALA A 148 -7.40 -21.09 -8.51
C ALA A 148 -7.40 -21.32 -6.98
N PRO A 149 -6.34 -20.97 -6.22
CA PRO A 149 -6.32 -21.21 -4.77
C PRO A 149 -7.25 -20.27 -3.98
N HIS A 150 -7.45 -19.02 -4.45
CA HIS A 150 -8.14 -17.97 -3.71
C HIS A 150 -8.77 -16.90 -4.62
N THR A 151 -9.64 -17.36 -5.53
CA THR A 151 -10.28 -16.54 -6.57
C THR A 151 -10.83 -15.21 -6.05
N ALA A 152 -11.56 -15.24 -4.92
CA ALA A 152 -12.19 -14.04 -4.35
C ALA A 152 -11.16 -12.97 -3.94
N TYR A 153 -10.04 -13.38 -3.34
CA TYR A 153 -8.96 -12.46 -2.97
C TYR A 153 -8.25 -11.90 -4.20
N THR A 154 -7.91 -12.78 -5.16
CA THR A 154 -7.22 -12.37 -6.39
C THR A 154 -8.03 -11.33 -7.17
N ILE A 155 -9.33 -11.56 -7.38
CA ILE A 155 -10.21 -10.59 -8.05
C ILE A 155 -10.23 -9.26 -7.29
N ALA A 156 -10.39 -9.29 -5.96
CA ALA A 156 -10.43 -8.07 -5.16
C ALA A 156 -9.12 -7.28 -5.24
N LYS A 157 -7.98 -7.98 -5.27
CA LYS A 157 -6.65 -7.37 -5.36
C LYS A 157 -6.37 -6.80 -6.76
N PHE A 158 -6.74 -7.55 -7.81
CA PHE A 158 -6.61 -7.08 -9.19
C PHE A 158 -7.50 -5.88 -9.50
N ASN A 159 -8.64 -5.71 -8.84
CA ASN A 159 -9.43 -4.49 -8.98
C ASN A 159 -8.65 -3.22 -8.60
N MET A 160 -7.75 -3.29 -7.61
CA MET A 160 -6.85 -2.16 -7.30
C MET A 160 -5.91 -1.87 -8.49
N SER A 161 -5.38 -2.92 -9.13
CA SER A 161 -4.50 -2.80 -10.31
C SER A 161 -5.26 -2.30 -11.54
N LEU A 162 -6.51 -2.72 -11.72
CA LEU A 162 -7.38 -2.20 -12.80
C LEU A 162 -7.70 -0.70 -12.61
N CYS A 163 -7.80 -0.21 -11.36
CA CYS A 163 -7.89 1.23 -11.10
C CYS A 163 -6.63 1.97 -11.59
N VAL A 164 -5.44 1.39 -11.40
CA VAL A 164 -4.20 1.97 -11.94
C VAL A 164 -4.28 2.06 -13.46
N LEU A 165 -4.62 0.95 -14.13
CA LEU A 165 -4.68 0.89 -15.58
C LEU A 165 -5.67 1.91 -16.18
N GLY A 166 -6.88 1.97 -15.61
CA GLY A 166 -7.93 2.88 -16.10
C GLY A 166 -7.62 4.35 -15.82
N MET A 167 -7.29 4.67 -14.55
CA MET A 167 -7.10 6.05 -14.12
C MET A 167 -5.79 6.66 -14.65
N ALA A 168 -4.75 5.86 -14.91
CA ALA A 168 -3.54 6.35 -15.58
C ALA A 168 -3.84 6.92 -16.98
N GLY A 169 -4.67 6.22 -17.75
CA GLY A 169 -5.09 6.72 -19.06
C GLY A 169 -6.09 7.87 -18.98
N GLU A 170 -7.03 7.82 -18.03
CA GLU A 170 -8.05 8.86 -17.86
C GLU A 170 -7.45 10.23 -17.50
N PHE A 171 -6.45 10.24 -16.60
CA PHE A 171 -5.84 11.47 -16.06
C PHE A 171 -4.42 11.76 -16.60
N GLU A 172 -4.07 11.19 -17.74
CA GLU A 172 -2.79 11.43 -18.42
C GLU A 172 -2.57 12.92 -18.72
N LYS A 173 -3.59 13.58 -19.26
CA LYS A 173 -3.53 15.01 -19.65
C LYS A 173 -3.36 15.93 -18.44
N GLU A 174 -3.99 15.60 -17.33
CA GLU A 174 -3.89 16.30 -16.05
C GLU A 174 -2.52 16.09 -15.41
N GLY A 175 -1.78 15.06 -15.82
CA GLY A 175 -0.45 14.74 -15.33
C GLY A 175 -0.45 14.08 -13.95
N VAL A 176 -1.56 13.44 -13.56
CA VAL A 176 -1.64 12.66 -12.33
C VAL A 176 -1.12 11.25 -12.61
N ALA A 177 -0.04 10.87 -11.94
CA ALA A 177 0.52 9.53 -12.07
C ALA A 177 -0.26 8.51 -11.24
N PHE A 178 -0.60 7.39 -11.84
CA PHE A 178 -1.15 6.21 -11.17
C PHE A 178 -0.22 5.02 -11.39
N ASN A 179 0.30 4.45 -10.30
CA ASN A 179 1.20 3.30 -10.38
C ASN A 179 0.81 2.25 -9.33
N ALA A 180 1.21 1.02 -9.59
CA ALA A 180 1.16 -0.08 -8.63
C ALA A 180 2.56 -0.43 -8.15
N LEU A 181 2.66 -0.89 -6.90
CA LEU A 181 3.87 -1.45 -6.32
C LEU A 181 3.54 -2.75 -5.61
N TRP A 182 4.30 -3.80 -5.89
CA TRP A 182 4.13 -5.12 -5.30
C TRP A 182 5.48 -5.69 -4.81
N PRO A 183 5.50 -6.44 -3.70
CA PRO A 183 6.73 -7.04 -3.23
C PRO A 183 7.08 -8.30 -4.04
N LYS A 184 8.36 -8.53 -4.29
CA LYS A 184 8.85 -9.75 -4.92
C LYS A 184 8.82 -10.94 -3.97
N THR A 185 9.10 -10.69 -2.71
CA THR A 185 9.07 -11.68 -1.64
C THR A 185 8.07 -11.26 -0.58
N THR A 186 7.60 -12.17 0.25
CA THR A 186 6.76 -11.83 1.39
C THR A 186 7.40 -10.73 2.25
N ILE A 187 6.58 -9.82 2.77
CA ILE A 187 7.02 -8.74 3.65
C ILE A 187 6.61 -9.05 5.09
N ASP A 188 7.54 -8.94 6.02
CA ASP A 188 7.29 -9.15 7.44
C ASP A 188 6.27 -8.15 7.98
N THR A 189 5.03 -8.55 7.95
CA THR A 189 3.89 -7.81 8.46
C THR A 189 3.07 -8.70 9.39
N ALA A 190 2.21 -8.10 10.22
CA ALA A 190 1.31 -8.90 11.04
C ALA A 190 0.36 -9.78 10.20
N ALA A 191 0.07 -9.41 8.96
CA ALA A 191 -0.69 -10.26 8.05
C ALA A 191 0.07 -11.57 7.78
N ILE A 192 1.33 -11.50 7.36
CA ILE A 192 2.18 -12.67 7.11
C ILE A 192 2.35 -13.51 8.37
N ARG A 193 2.67 -12.89 9.51
CA ARG A 193 2.81 -13.60 10.80
C ARG A 193 1.54 -14.32 11.22
N ASN A 194 0.37 -13.72 10.96
CA ASN A 194 -0.93 -14.32 11.31
C ASN A 194 -1.37 -15.43 10.35
N PHE A 195 -0.96 -15.39 9.07
CA PHE A 195 -1.35 -16.39 8.07
C PHE A 195 -0.40 -17.57 7.98
N TYR A 196 0.91 -17.30 8.01
CA TYR A 196 1.94 -18.30 7.75
C TYR A 196 2.75 -18.67 8.99
N GLY A 197 2.62 -17.89 10.09
CA GLY A 197 3.37 -18.08 11.33
C GLY A 197 4.69 -17.30 11.37
N THR A 198 5.38 -17.41 12.49
CA THR A 198 6.62 -16.68 12.74
C THR A 198 7.79 -17.18 11.92
N ASP A 199 7.85 -18.47 11.61
CA ASP A 199 8.95 -19.08 10.86
C ASP A 199 8.96 -18.61 9.41
N ASP A 200 7.79 -18.50 8.77
CA ASP A 200 7.68 -17.93 7.42
C ASP A 200 7.99 -16.42 7.39
N ALA A 201 7.64 -15.69 8.45
CA ALA A 201 8.01 -14.29 8.58
C ALA A 201 9.54 -14.09 8.66
N LEU A 202 10.29 -15.04 9.20
CA LEU A 202 11.76 -15.02 9.21
C LEU A 202 12.37 -15.16 7.81
N ARG A 203 11.63 -15.72 6.85
CA ARG A 203 12.00 -15.86 5.44
C ARG A 203 11.43 -14.75 4.55
N SER A 204 11.11 -13.63 5.14
CA SER A 204 10.55 -12.45 4.48
C SER A 204 11.58 -11.33 4.41
N ARG A 205 11.24 -10.29 3.65
CA ARG A 205 11.94 -9.01 3.70
C ARG A 205 11.24 -8.03 4.64
N LYS A 206 11.99 -7.07 5.13
CA LYS A 206 11.50 -5.97 5.95
C LYS A 206 10.66 -4.99 5.11
N PRO A 207 9.67 -4.31 5.70
CA PRO A 207 8.85 -3.33 4.99
C PRO A 207 9.62 -2.17 4.35
N GLU A 208 10.85 -1.92 4.79
CA GLU A 208 11.71 -0.86 4.28
C GLU A 208 12.05 -1.02 2.79
N ILE A 209 12.05 -2.24 2.23
CA ILE A 209 12.25 -2.40 0.79
C ILE A 209 11.11 -1.78 -0.01
N MET A 210 9.86 -1.97 0.46
CA MET A 210 8.70 -1.35 -0.15
C MET A 210 8.70 0.17 0.02
N ALA A 211 9.21 0.66 1.14
CA ALA A 211 9.32 2.09 1.42
C ALA A 211 10.35 2.77 0.50
N ASP A 212 11.51 2.17 0.31
CA ASP A 212 12.55 2.68 -0.59
C ASP A 212 12.08 2.61 -2.05
N ALA A 213 11.42 1.53 -2.47
CA ALA A 213 10.83 1.41 -3.81
C ALA A 213 9.72 2.46 -4.05
N ALA A 214 8.82 2.65 -3.08
CA ALA A 214 7.79 3.68 -3.16
C ALA A 214 8.41 5.08 -3.27
N HIS A 215 9.46 5.38 -2.50
CA HIS A 215 10.16 6.65 -2.56
C HIS A 215 10.72 6.92 -3.97
N VAL A 216 11.34 5.94 -4.61
CA VAL A 216 11.81 6.05 -5.99
C VAL A 216 10.67 6.42 -6.94
N ILE A 217 9.53 5.72 -6.85
CA ILE A 217 8.36 5.99 -7.71
C ILE A 217 7.83 7.40 -7.50
N LEU A 218 7.63 7.80 -6.24
CA LEU A 218 6.98 9.05 -5.84
C LEU A 218 7.83 10.30 -6.09
N THR A 219 9.14 10.14 -6.25
CA THR A 219 10.09 11.23 -6.58
C THR A 219 10.35 11.39 -8.07
N ARG A 220 9.90 10.45 -8.93
CA ARG A 220 9.95 10.59 -10.39
C ARG A 220 8.94 11.63 -10.86
N SER A 221 9.13 12.15 -12.08
CA SER A 221 8.14 13.03 -12.72
C SER A 221 6.81 12.29 -12.93
N SER A 222 5.71 12.82 -12.38
CA SER A 222 4.38 12.23 -12.54
C SER A 222 3.94 12.13 -14.00
N ARG A 223 4.41 13.06 -14.86
CA ARG A 223 4.12 13.08 -16.29
C ARG A 223 4.86 12.01 -17.11
N GLU A 224 5.89 11.40 -16.53
CA GLU A 224 6.74 10.40 -17.19
C GLU A 224 6.64 9.03 -16.53
N CYS A 225 6.02 8.95 -15.36
CA CYS A 225 5.94 7.76 -14.53
C CYS A 225 4.49 7.44 -14.15
N SER A 226 3.68 6.98 -15.10
CA SER A 226 2.28 6.61 -14.89
C SER A 226 1.93 5.32 -15.63
N GLY A 227 0.96 4.56 -15.09
CA GLY A 227 0.47 3.32 -15.70
C GLY A 227 1.37 2.10 -15.47
N ASN A 228 2.33 2.17 -14.56
CA ASN A 228 3.30 1.10 -14.35
C ASN A 228 2.89 0.18 -13.19
N PHE A 229 3.33 -1.07 -13.30
CA PHE A 229 3.18 -2.11 -12.29
C PHE A 229 4.58 -2.52 -11.84
N TYR A 230 5.07 -1.88 -10.78
CA TYR A 230 6.41 -2.07 -10.28
C TYR A 230 6.51 -3.23 -9.30
N VAL A 231 7.63 -3.93 -9.35
CA VAL A 231 8.08 -4.86 -8.30
C VAL A 231 9.20 -4.18 -7.53
N ASP A 232 9.17 -4.25 -6.21
CA ASP A 232 10.07 -3.53 -5.31
C ASP A 232 11.56 -3.72 -5.65
N GLU A 233 11.99 -4.98 -5.74
CA GLU A 233 13.38 -5.31 -6.07
C GLU A 233 13.77 -4.84 -7.47
N GLU A 234 12.87 -4.95 -8.44
CA GLU A 234 13.16 -4.59 -9.83
C GLU A 234 13.40 -3.10 -10.00
N ILE A 235 12.52 -2.26 -9.42
CA ILE A 235 12.71 -0.81 -9.50
C ILE A 235 13.95 -0.36 -8.75
N LEU A 236 14.26 -0.96 -7.60
CA LEU A 236 15.48 -0.64 -6.85
C LEU A 236 16.75 -1.08 -7.60
N ARG A 237 16.69 -2.19 -8.35
CA ARG A 237 17.80 -2.59 -9.25
C ARG A 237 18.01 -1.60 -10.39
N GLN A 238 16.94 -1.02 -10.94
CA GLN A 238 17.05 0.05 -11.94
C GLN A 238 17.78 1.28 -11.40
N GLU A 239 17.63 1.57 -10.09
CA GLU A 239 18.37 2.64 -9.39
C GLU A 239 19.78 2.22 -8.96
N GLY A 240 20.26 1.05 -9.39
CA GLY A 240 21.63 0.59 -9.15
C GLY A 240 21.85 -0.17 -7.84
N ILE A 241 20.82 -0.45 -7.08
CA ILE A 241 20.93 -1.29 -5.87
C ILE A 241 21.17 -2.74 -6.29
N LYS A 242 22.27 -3.32 -5.85
CA LYS A 242 22.66 -4.70 -6.19
C LYS A 242 22.57 -5.66 -5.00
N ASP A 243 22.70 -5.15 -3.78
CA ASP A 243 22.69 -5.91 -2.55
C ASP A 243 21.41 -5.61 -1.75
N PHE A 244 20.58 -6.62 -1.57
CA PHE A 244 19.31 -6.56 -0.83
C PHE A 244 19.40 -7.21 0.55
N SER A 245 20.57 -7.67 0.97
CA SER A 245 20.76 -8.37 2.26
C SER A 245 20.29 -7.57 3.48
N ARG A 246 20.40 -6.24 3.43
CA ARG A 246 19.92 -5.33 4.49
C ARG A 246 18.41 -5.42 4.73
N TYR A 247 17.65 -5.85 3.72
CA TYR A 247 16.21 -5.98 3.81
C TYR A 247 15.75 -7.36 4.30
N ALA A 248 16.61 -8.36 4.36
CA ALA A 248 16.26 -9.66 4.92
C ALA A 248 15.92 -9.53 6.41
N VAL A 249 14.84 -10.19 6.86
CA VAL A 249 14.48 -10.24 8.28
C VAL A 249 15.54 -11.02 9.04
N THR A 250 15.94 -12.18 8.52
CA THR A 250 17.04 -12.98 9.07
C THR A 250 18.35 -12.57 8.41
N PRO A 251 19.31 -11.99 9.18
CA PRO A 251 20.61 -11.61 8.64
C PRO A 251 21.34 -12.80 8.01
N GLY A 252 21.91 -12.59 6.82
CA GLY A 252 22.67 -13.62 6.10
C GLY A 252 21.85 -14.62 5.31
N MET A 253 20.51 -14.55 5.34
CA MET A 253 19.63 -15.36 4.49
C MET A 253 19.82 -14.96 3.03
N LYS A 254 19.98 -15.97 2.16
CA LYS A 254 20.14 -15.76 0.72
C LYS A 254 18.79 -15.51 0.05
N ASP A 255 18.81 -14.82 -1.10
CA ASP A 255 17.59 -14.48 -1.84
C ASP A 255 16.77 -15.72 -2.24
N GLU A 256 17.44 -16.85 -2.54
CA GLU A 256 16.77 -18.12 -2.89
C GLU A 256 16.06 -18.82 -1.71
N GLU A 257 16.37 -18.39 -0.49
CA GLU A 257 15.77 -18.95 0.75
C GLU A 257 14.54 -18.12 1.19
N LEU A 258 14.32 -16.96 0.58
CA LEU A 258 13.17 -16.10 0.89
C LEU A 258 11.89 -16.65 0.24
N ASN A 259 10.77 -16.44 0.90
CA ASN A 259 9.47 -16.83 0.35
C ASN A 259 9.04 -15.86 -0.76
N PRO A 260 8.74 -16.33 -1.99
CA PRO A 260 8.16 -15.46 -3.02
C PRO A 260 6.78 -14.97 -2.60
N ASP A 261 6.39 -13.77 -3.02
CA ASP A 261 5.02 -13.30 -2.86
C ASP A 261 4.11 -13.79 -4.00
N PHE A 262 2.81 -13.57 -3.87
CA PHE A 262 1.83 -13.92 -4.90
C PHE A 262 2.02 -13.08 -6.17
N PHE A 263 1.61 -13.61 -7.30
CA PHE A 263 1.50 -12.91 -8.58
C PHE A 263 2.82 -12.54 -9.28
N ILE A 264 3.94 -13.09 -8.79
CA ILE A 264 5.30 -12.87 -9.33
C ILE A 264 5.87 -14.16 -9.90
#